data_159994f55cc08557504c9dc0f1f7f88b
#
_entry.id   159994f55cc08557504c9dc0f1f7f88b
#
_cell.length_a   1.000
_cell.length_b   1.000
_cell.length_c   1.000
_cell.angle_alpha   90.00
_cell.angle_beta   90.00
_cell.angle_gamma   90.00
#
_symmetry.space_group_name_H-M   'P 1'
#
loop_
_entity.id
_entity.type
_entity.pdbx_description
1 polymer ?
#
loop_
_entity_poly.entity_id
_entity_poly.type
_entity_poly.pdbx_seq_one_letter_code
_entity_poly.pdbx_strand_id
1 'polypeptide(L)'
;MITMFLASSFSDVETTFEAYIKKFSCEKSVTFIPTASLVEEVDFYVEEALAVFKRLHFQIDRLDISAEDPEVIAATLEKNDFIYVSGGNTFYLLEQLYQSGTFDLLLHQLHNGKMYIGESAGAAITSATIDYMAALDDRSKAPSLLTDKGLNLIPYYPLPHYKEEPFSEITTTLFANNRDKKDLIPLKNNEALLVNGTTFKVV
;
A
#
# COMPACT_ATOMS: atom_id res chain seq x y z
N MET A 1 12.05 -14.23 -0.72
CA MET A 1 11.18 -13.95 -1.90
C MET A 1 10.09 -13.02 -1.42
N ILE A 2 9.92 -11.86 -2.07
CA ILE A 2 8.93 -10.87 -1.64
C ILE A 2 7.53 -11.31 -2.10
N THR A 3 6.57 -11.25 -1.17
CA THR A 3 5.18 -11.63 -1.39
C THR A 3 4.30 -10.44 -1.06
N MET A 4 3.46 -10.01 -2.01
CA MET A 4 2.60 -8.84 -1.82
C MET A 4 1.18 -9.09 -2.35
N PHE A 5 0.23 -8.43 -1.69
CA PHE A 5 -1.16 -8.30 -2.10
C PHE A 5 -1.45 -6.80 -2.25
N LEU A 6 -1.55 -6.31 -3.48
CA LEU A 6 -1.71 -4.89 -3.77
C LEU A 6 -3.13 -4.64 -4.29
N ALA A 7 -3.95 -4.01 -3.48
CA ALA A 7 -5.35 -3.73 -3.78
C ALA A 7 -5.57 -2.28 -4.19
N SER A 8 -6.61 -2.04 -4.95
CA SER A 8 -7.16 -0.70 -5.15
C SER A 8 -8.00 -0.29 -3.94
N SER A 9 -8.98 -1.11 -3.55
CA SER A 9 -9.77 -1.00 -2.33
C SER A 9 -9.70 -2.34 -1.59
N PHE A 10 -9.20 -2.32 -0.35
CA PHE A 10 -8.94 -3.57 0.36
C PHE A 10 -10.23 -4.26 0.82
N SER A 11 -11.21 -3.50 1.24
CA SER A 11 -12.52 -4.05 1.66
C SER A 11 -13.27 -4.74 0.52
N ASP A 12 -13.13 -4.26 -0.72
CA ASP A 12 -13.80 -4.81 -1.89
C ASP A 12 -13.21 -6.15 -2.36
N VAL A 13 -11.99 -6.46 -1.92
CA VAL A 13 -11.28 -7.70 -2.26
C VAL A 13 -11.12 -8.67 -1.08
N GLU A 14 -11.92 -8.52 -0.02
CA GLU A 14 -11.85 -9.34 1.20
C GLU A 14 -11.87 -10.84 0.90
N THR A 15 -12.81 -11.30 0.08
CA THR A 15 -12.93 -12.73 -0.28
C THR A 15 -11.70 -13.24 -1.02
N THR A 16 -11.15 -12.42 -1.92
CA THR A 16 -9.91 -12.75 -2.66
C THR A 16 -8.72 -12.80 -1.72
N PHE A 17 -8.63 -11.85 -0.78
CA PHE A 17 -7.58 -11.82 0.23
C PHE A 17 -7.66 -13.03 1.17
N GLU A 18 -8.85 -13.36 1.68
CA GLU A 18 -9.07 -14.54 2.52
C GLU A 18 -8.60 -15.83 1.82
N ALA A 19 -8.97 -16.01 0.54
CA ALA A 19 -8.54 -17.16 -0.24
C ALA A 19 -7.01 -17.17 -0.46
N TYR A 20 -6.41 -15.99 -0.62
CA TYR A 20 -4.97 -15.86 -0.83
C TYR A 20 -4.17 -16.21 0.40
N ILE A 21 -4.55 -15.71 1.58
CA ILE A 21 -3.81 -15.95 2.83
C ILE A 21 -3.89 -17.39 3.33
N LYS A 22 -4.90 -18.17 2.94
CA LYS A 22 -5.00 -19.62 3.28
C LYS A 22 -3.80 -20.45 2.83
N LYS A 23 -2.97 -19.91 1.94
CA LYS A 23 -1.75 -20.57 1.43
C LYS A 23 -0.56 -20.41 2.38
N PHE A 24 -0.65 -19.52 3.36
CA PHE A 24 0.44 -19.21 4.27
C PHE A 24 0.21 -19.86 5.62
N SER A 25 1.26 -20.53 6.13
CA SER A 25 1.26 -21.16 7.46
C SER A 25 1.94 -20.22 8.47
N CYS A 26 1.40 -19.02 8.63
CA CYS A 26 1.89 -18.02 9.57
C CYS A 26 0.77 -17.57 10.51
N GLU A 27 1.13 -16.90 11.60
CA GLU A 27 0.15 -16.31 12.49
C GLU A 27 -0.59 -15.17 11.79
N LYS A 28 -1.86 -14.99 12.15
CA LYS A 28 -2.65 -13.87 11.64
C LYS A 28 -2.41 -12.63 12.49
N SER A 29 -1.20 -12.06 12.40
CA SER A 29 -0.80 -10.82 13.06
C SER A 29 -0.40 -9.78 12.01
N VAL A 30 -0.88 -8.53 12.14
CA VAL A 30 -0.65 -7.47 11.17
C VAL A 30 -0.22 -6.17 11.83
N THR A 31 0.88 -5.60 11.36
CA THR A 31 1.20 -4.19 11.58
C THR A 31 0.36 -3.37 10.62
N PHE A 32 -0.60 -2.62 11.15
CA PHE A 32 -1.54 -1.81 10.39
C PHE A 32 -1.09 -0.35 10.37
N ILE A 33 -0.61 0.14 9.21
CA ILE A 33 -0.06 1.49 9.04
C ILE A 33 -1.10 2.36 8.32
N PRO A 34 -1.86 3.22 9.03
CA PRO A 34 -2.87 4.10 8.45
C PRO A 34 -2.31 5.46 8.04
N THR A 35 -1.02 5.71 8.19
CA THR A 35 -0.41 7.05 8.14
C THR A 35 -0.75 7.83 6.86
N ALA A 36 -0.90 7.16 5.69
CA ALA A 36 -1.29 7.82 4.45
C ALA A 36 -2.61 8.60 4.54
N SER A 37 -3.55 8.13 5.39
CA SER A 37 -4.89 8.71 5.52
C SER A 37 -4.96 9.95 6.41
N LEU A 38 -3.94 10.22 7.22
CA LEU A 38 -4.00 11.25 8.27
C LEU A 38 -4.14 12.68 7.76
N VAL A 39 -3.84 12.92 6.50
CA VAL A 39 -3.94 14.24 5.86
C VAL A 39 -5.14 14.36 4.91
N GLU A 40 -5.94 13.30 4.83
CA GLU A 40 -7.13 13.25 3.99
C GLU A 40 -8.39 13.64 4.79
N GLU A 41 -9.35 14.27 4.12
CA GLU A 41 -10.64 14.65 4.72
C GLU A 41 -11.57 13.44 4.93
N VAL A 42 -11.31 12.35 4.18
CA VAL A 42 -12.13 11.13 4.15
C VAL A 42 -11.22 9.94 4.41
N ASP A 43 -11.52 9.17 5.44
CA ASP A 43 -10.72 8.04 5.90
C ASP A 43 -11.54 6.76 6.22
N PHE A 44 -12.79 6.69 5.81
CA PHE A 44 -13.71 5.58 6.12
C PHE A 44 -13.12 4.20 5.70
N TYR A 45 -12.33 4.17 4.63
CA TYR A 45 -11.67 2.95 4.13
C TYR A 45 -10.69 2.36 5.15
N VAL A 46 -10.13 3.17 6.05
CA VAL A 46 -9.27 2.68 7.15
C VAL A 46 -10.05 1.80 8.11
N GLU A 47 -11.25 2.24 8.52
CA GLU A 47 -12.12 1.46 9.40
C GLU A 47 -12.70 0.23 8.68
N GLU A 48 -12.99 0.33 7.38
CA GLU A 48 -13.39 -0.82 6.56
C GLU A 48 -12.29 -1.88 6.48
N ALA A 49 -11.04 -1.46 6.24
CA ALA A 49 -9.90 -2.38 6.24
C ALA A 49 -9.67 -3.03 7.61
N LEU A 50 -9.78 -2.25 8.70
CA LEU A 50 -9.72 -2.79 10.07
C LEU A 50 -10.84 -3.82 10.32
N ALA A 51 -12.04 -3.58 9.80
CA ALA A 51 -13.15 -4.51 9.92
C ALA A 51 -12.87 -5.83 9.16
N VAL A 52 -12.22 -5.78 7.99
CA VAL A 52 -11.77 -6.98 7.25
C VAL A 52 -10.81 -7.80 8.11
N PHE A 53 -9.76 -7.18 8.66
CA PHE A 53 -8.80 -7.89 9.50
C PHE A 53 -9.45 -8.50 10.75
N LYS A 54 -10.40 -7.79 11.39
CA LYS A 54 -11.16 -8.30 12.54
C LYS A 54 -12.01 -9.52 12.16
N ARG A 55 -12.74 -9.47 11.03
CA ARG A 55 -13.54 -10.61 10.53
C ARG A 55 -12.69 -11.84 10.22
N LEU A 56 -11.48 -11.60 9.71
CA LEU A 56 -10.52 -12.66 9.40
C LEU A 56 -9.71 -13.14 10.64
N HIS A 57 -10.02 -12.60 11.83
CA HIS A 57 -9.39 -12.95 13.12
C HIS A 57 -7.88 -12.65 13.20
N PHE A 58 -7.46 -11.50 12.64
CA PHE A 58 -6.10 -11.02 12.82
C PHE A 58 -5.91 -10.35 14.18
N GLN A 59 -4.72 -10.53 14.77
CA GLN A 59 -4.20 -9.63 15.79
C GLN A 59 -3.69 -8.36 15.07
N ILE A 60 -4.15 -7.19 15.50
CA ILE A 60 -3.89 -5.93 14.82
C ILE A 60 -3.09 -5.01 15.73
N ASP A 61 -1.88 -4.66 15.34
CA ASP A 61 -1.11 -3.59 15.96
C ASP A 61 -1.15 -2.36 15.02
N ARG A 62 -1.91 -1.34 15.42
CA ARG A 62 -1.98 -0.08 14.68
C ARG A 62 -0.72 0.73 14.93
N LEU A 63 -0.09 1.22 13.86
CA LEU A 63 1.19 1.91 13.89
C LEU A 63 1.13 3.18 13.05
N ASP A 64 1.13 4.35 13.68
CA ASP A 64 1.32 5.62 13.00
C ASP A 64 2.81 5.96 12.96
N ILE A 65 3.43 5.77 11.79
CA ILE A 65 4.86 6.01 11.61
C ILE A 65 5.26 7.49 11.65
N SER A 66 4.29 8.42 11.64
CA SER A 66 4.54 9.85 11.74
C SER A 66 4.67 10.35 13.18
N ALA A 67 4.21 9.54 14.16
CA ALA A 67 4.11 9.95 15.55
C ALA A 67 4.88 9.05 16.53
N GLU A 68 5.17 7.79 16.12
CA GLU A 68 5.82 6.82 17.00
C GLU A 68 7.34 6.92 16.99
N ASP A 69 7.97 6.52 18.08
CA ASP A 69 9.42 6.44 18.20
C ASP A 69 10.00 5.35 17.28
N PRO A 70 11.21 5.55 16.69
CA PRO A 70 11.84 4.57 15.78
C PRO A 70 11.99 3.17 16.39
N GLU A 71 12.20 3.06 17.69
CA GLU A 71 12.32 1.79 18.41
C GLU A 71 10.98 1.04 18.46
N VAL A 72 9.87 1.77 18.66
CA VAL A 72 8.50 1.23 18.65
C VAL A 72 8.14 0.78 17.24
N ILE A 73 8.48 1.58 16.23
CA ILE A 73 8.25 1.24 14.82
C ILE A 73 8.96 -0.07 14.47
N ALA A 74 10.27 -0.15 14.78
CA ALA A 74 11.06 -1.33 14.49
C ALA A 74 10.52 -2.59 15.18
N ALA A 75 10.21 -2.50 16.48
CA ALA A 75 9.68 -3.60 17.27
C ALA A 75 8.30 -4.08 16.75
N THR A 76 7.42 -3.15 16.35
CA THR A 76 6.09 -3.48 15.84
C THR A 76 6.17 -4.14 14.47
N LEU A 77 7.04 -3.65 13.59
CA LEU A 77 7.30 -4.26 12.28
C LEU A 77 7.92 -5.66 12.41
N GLU A 78 8.79 -5.88 13.41
CA GLU A 78 9.41 -7.18 13.64
C GLU A 78 8.42 -8.21 14.21
N LYS A 79 7.51 -7.78 15.08
CA LYS A 79 6.58 -8.64 15.82
C LYS A 79 5.59 -9.38 14.89
N ASN A 80 5.03 -8.70 13.89
CA ASN A 80 3.90 -9.21 13.12
C ASN A 80 4.33 -9.86 11.80
N ASP A 81 3.57 -10.87 11.34
CA ASP A 81 3.86 -11.59 10.09
C ASP A 81 3.41 -10.83 8.83
N PHE A 82 2.40 -9.98 8.97
CA PHE A 82 1.87 -9.17 7.89
C PHE A 82 2.10 -7.68 8.15
N ILE A 83 2.31 -6.92 7.08
CA ILE A 83 2.39 -5.48 7.11
C ILE A 83 1.35 -4.94 6.13
N TYR A 84 0.38 -4.20 6.65
CA TYR A 84 -0.62 -3.49 5.86
C TYR A 84 -0.34 -2.00 5.85
N VAL A 85 -0.37 -1.40 4.66
CA VAL A 85 -0.26 0.05 4.45
C VAL A 85 -1.52 0.54 3.75
N SER A 86 -2.21 1.47 4.39
CA SER A 86 -3.51 1.97 3.93
C SER A 86 -3.41 2.83 2.67
N GLY A 87 -4.57 3.10 2.09
CA GLY A 87 -4.80 4.21 1.18
C GLY A 87 -4.65 5.57 1.87
N GLY A 88 -4.75 6.63 1.08
CA GLY A 88 -4.58 8.02 1.45
C GLY A 88 -3.59 8.73 0.52
N ASN A 89 -2.92 9.75 1.00
CA ASN A 89 -1.98 10.53 0.20
C ASN A 89 -0.64 9.82 0.03
N THR A 90 -0.30 9.46 -1.20
CA THR A 90 0.93 8.72 -1.52
C THR A 90 2.20 9.53 -1.24
N PHE A 91 2.17 10.85 -1.45
CA PHE A 91 3.34 11.70 -1.20
C PHE A 91 3.57 11.88 0.30
N TYR A 92 2.52 12.11 1.08
CA TYR A 92 2.62 12.18 2.53
C TYR A 92 3.13 10.87 3.13
N LEU A 93 2.57 9.74 2.68
CA LEU A 93 3.06 8.43 3.10
C LEU A 93 4.57 8.27 2.84
N LEU A 94 5.03 8.60 1.63
CA LEU A 94 6.44 8.48 1.28
C LEU A 94 7.31 9.42 2.10
N GLU A 95 6.87 10.66 2.35
CA GLU A 95 7.57 11.60 3.23
C GLU A 95 7.76 11.02 4.63
N GLN A 96 6.68 10.48 5.23
CA GLN A 96 6.72 9.89 6.56
C GLN A 96 7.58 8.64 6.63
N LEU A 97 7.57 7.79 5.61
CA LEU A 97 8.48 6.66 5.51
C LEU A 97 9.95 7.08 5.56
N TYR A 98 10.32 8.14 4.84
CA TYR A 98 11.70 8.66 4.89
C TYR A 98 12.03 9.34 6.21
N GLN A 99 11.15 10.19 6.73
CA GLN A 99 11.40 10.97 7.96
C GLN A 99 11.54 10.09 9.19
N SER A 100 10.71 9.04 9.31
CA SER A 100 10.75 8.10 10.43
C SER A 100 11.84 7.02 10.31
N GLY A 101 12.50 6.91 9.15
CA GLY A 101 13.41 5.80 8.84
C GLY A 101 12.68 4.48 8.55
N THR A 102 11.35 4.48 8.50
CA THR A 102 10.55 3.29 8.24
C THR A 102 10.77 2.73 6.84
N PHE A 103 11.22 3.55 5.88
CA PHE A 103 11.48 3.13 4.51
C PHE A 103 12.45 1.92 4.45
N ASP A 104 13.60 2.03 5.10
CA ASP A 104 14.60 0.97 5.11
C ASP A 104 14.19 -0.22 6.00
N LEU A 105 13.50 0.05 7.12
CA LEU A 105 12.95 -0.99 7.99
C LEU A 105 11.92 -1.84 7.24
N LEU A 106 11.01 -1.21 6.50
CA LEU A 106 10.01 -1.90 5.70
C LEU A 106 10.66 -2.80 4.64
N LEU A 107 11.63 -2.28 3.87
CA LEU A 107 12.40 -3.06 2.91
C LEU A 107 13.08 -4.27 3.56
N HIS A 108 13.70 -4.07 4.73
CA HIS A 108 14.35 -5.14 5.49
C HIS A 108 13.35 -6.24 5.86
N GLN A 109 12.19 -5.89 6.41
CA GLN A 109 11.17 -6.86 6.82
C GLN A 109 10.61 -7.66 5.62
N LEU A 110 10.38 -6.99 4.49
CA LEU A 110 9.87 -7.64 3.28
C LEU A 110 10.91 -8.59 2.65
N HIS A 111 12.19 -8.23 2.66
CA HIS A 111 13.26 -9.13 2.22
C HIS A 111 13.42 -10.34 3.15
N ASN A 112 13.07 -10.22 4.43
CA ASN A 112 13.04 -11.31 5.41
C ASN A 112 11.77 -12.17 5.33
N GLY A 113 10.89 -11.91 4.36
CA GLY A 113 9.78 -12.80 4.02
C GLY A 113 8.44 -12.43 4.63
N LYS A 114 8.31 -11.28 5.28
CA LYS A 114 6.98 -10.79 5.71
C LYS A 114 6.12 -10.47 4.50
N MET A 115 4.82 -10.71 4.65
CA MET A 115 3.86 -10.41 3.59
C MET A 115 3.42 -8.96 3.66
N TYR A 116 3.52 -8.27 2.52
CA TYR A 116 3.05 -6.90 2.35
C TYR A 116 1.63 -6.86 1.79
N ILE A 117 0.81 -6.00 2.35
CA ILE A 117 -0.54 -5.69 1.87
C ILE A 117 -0.59 -4.18 1.67
N GLY A 118 -0.74 -3.73 0.43
CA GLY A 118 -0.83 -2.31 0.10
C GLY A 118 -2.19 -1.98 -0.50
N GLU A 119 -2.84 -0.95 0.04
CA GLU A 119 -4.08 -0.41 -0.51
C GLU A 119 -3.83 0.95 -1.13
N SER A 120 -4.27 1.18 -2.37
CA SER A 120 -4.18 2.47 -3.07
C SER A 120 -2.79 3.11 -2.97
N ALA A 121 -2.59 4.13 -2.14
CA ALA A 121 -1.28 4.73 -1.86
C ALA A 121 -0.24 3.68 -1.41
N GLY A 122 -0.64 2.75 -0.52
CA GLY A 122 0.20 1.64 -0.08
C GLY A 122 0.57 0.68 -1.22
N ALA A 123 -0.26 0.53 -2.26
CA ALA A 123 0.11 -0.20 -3.46
C ALA A 123 1.06 0.62 -4.35
N ALA A 124 0.79 1.91 -4.54
CA ALA A 124 1.57 2.78 -5.42
C ALA A 124 3.03 2.94 -4.98
N ILE A 125 3.31 3.03 -3.66
CA ILE A 125 4.68 3.19 -3.14
C ILE A 125 5.59 2.00 -3.43
N THR A 126 5.07 0.84 -3.82
CA THR A 126 5.87 -0.35 -4.18
C THR A 126 6.62 -0.18 -5.50
N SER A 127 6.24 0.79 -6.32
CA SER A 127 6.87 1.14 -7.59
C SER A 127 8.24 1.81 -7.42
N ALA A 128 8.99 1.95 -8.52
CA ALA A 128 10.26 2.65 -8.52
C ALA A 128 10.12 4.16 -8.24
N THR A 129 9.00 4.77 -8.64
CA THR A 129 8.67 6.19 -8.40
C THR A 129 7.18 6.39 -8.29
N ILE A 130 6.76 7.39 -7.51
CA ILE A 130 5.36 7.74 -7.29
C ILE A 130 4.92 9.01 -8.06
N ASP A 131 5.77 9.56 -8.92
CA ASP A 131 5.50 10.80 -9.66
C ASP A 131 4.18 10.77 -10.46
N TYR A 132 3.77 9.59 -10.93
CA TYR A 132 2.52 9.40 -11.67
C TYR A 132 1.26 9.62 -10.80
N MET A 133 1.39 9.52 -9.47
CA MET A 133 0.28 9.75 -8.54
C MET A 133 -0.08 11.24 -8.36
N ALA A 134 0.75 12.17 -8.89
CA ALA A 134 0.50 13.62 -8.78
C ALA A 134 -0.81 14.10 -9.42
N ALA A 135 -1.45 13.27 -10.24
CA ALA A 135 -2.77 13.56 -10.77
C ALA A 135 -3.90 13.18 -9.80
N LEU A 136 -3.65 12.23 -8.88
CA LEU A 136 -4.63 11.70 -7.93
C LEU A 136 -4.47 12.32 -6.54
N ASP A 137 -3.23 12.56 -6.11
CA ASP A 137 -2.89 12.97 -4.76
C ASP A 137 -2.27 14.37 -4.73
N ASP A 138 -2.63 15.14 -3.73
CA ASP A 138 -2.09 16.48 -3.52
C ASP A 138 -0.68 16.42 -2.91
N ARG A 139 0.33 16.70 -3.76
CA ARG A 139 1.73 16.73 -3.35
C ARG A 139 2.03 17.80 -2.27
N SER A 140 1.23 18.84 -2.16
CA SER A 140 1.44 19.89 -1.15
C SER A 140 1.28 19.41 0.29
N LYS A 141 0.67 18.22 0.49
CA LYS A 141 0.57 17.53 1.77
C LYS A 141 1.92 16.98 2.27
N ALA A 142 2.94 16.93 1.40
CA ALA A 142 4.28 16.43 1.69
C ALA A 142 5.36 17.51 1.37
N PRO A 143 5.38 18.65 2.09
CA PRO A 143 6.23 19.79 1.76
C PRO A 143 7.73 19.51 1.94
N SER A 144 8.09 18.52 2.75
CA SER A 144 9.49 18.13 3.00
C SER A 144 9.95 16.93 2.17
N LEU A 145 9.11 16.39 1.28
CA LEU A 145 9.48 15.27 0.43
C LEU A 145 10.47 15.70 -0.67
N LEU A 146 11.71 15.20 -0.58
CA LEU A 146 12.80 15.58 -1.48
C LEU A 146 12.89 14.69 -2.72
N THR A 147 12.21 13.55 -2.74
CA THR A 147 12.33 12.57 -3.85
C THR A 147 11.02 11.79 -3.99
N ASP A 148 10.70 11.42 -5.22
CA ASP A 148 9.54 10.56 -5.54
C ASP A 148 9.92 9.07 -5.63
N LYS A 149 11.13 8.68 -5.20
CA LYS A 149 11.58 7.29 -5.24
C LYS A 149 10.77 6.45 -4.26
N GLY A 150 9.99 5.51 -4.80
CA GLY A 150 9.25 4.50 -4.04
C GLY A 150 10.14 3.33 -3.61
N LEU A 151 9.52 2.29 -3.07
CA LEU A 151 10.20 1.11 -2.54
C LEU A 151 10.92 0.27 -3.61
N ASN A 152 10.59 0.47 -4.88
CA ASN A 152 11.18 -0.24 -6.03
C ASN A 152 11.15 -1.77 -5.90
N LEU A 153 10.03 -2.31 -5.43
CA LEU A 153 9.83 -3.74 -5.20
C LEU A 153 9.28 -4.47 -6.42
N ILE A 154 8.66 -3.72 -7.35
CA ILE A 154 8.10 -4.23 -8.60
C ILE A 154 8.49 -3.33 -9.77
N PRO A 155 8.64 -3.90 -10.98
CA PRO A 155 8.93 -3.12 -12.19
C PRO A 155 7.70 -2.42 -12.77
N TYR A 156 6.55 -2.56 -12.15
CA TYR A 156 5.27 -2.04 -12.58
C TYR A 156 4.81 -0.89 -11.70
N TYR A 157 3.75 -0.20 -12.17
CA TYR A 157 3.14 0.94 -11.50
C TYR A 157 1.65 0.66 -11.29
N PRO A 158 1.23 0.17 -10.11
CA PRO A 158 -0.19 -0.01 -9.80
C PRO A 158 -0.93 1.31 -9.94
N LEU A 159 -2.01 1.32 -10.73
CA LEU A 159 -2.90 2.45 -10.88
C LEU A 159 -4.24 2.11 -10.23
N PRO A 160 -4.46 2.50 -8.97
CA PRO A 160 -5.70 2.21 -8.25
C PRO A 160 -6.87 3.01 -8.81
N HIS A 161 -8.08 2.58 -8.46
CA HIS A 161 -9.37 3.22 -8.77
C HIS A 161 -9.59 3.42 -10.28
N TYR A 162 -9.02 2.54 -11.11
CA TYR A 162 -9.11 2.66 -12.56
C TYR A 162 -10.56 2.52 -13.04
N LYS A 163 -11.10 3.62 -13.63
CA LYS A 163 -12.50 3.74 -14.08
C LYS A 163 -13.53 3.62 -12.96
N GLU A 164 -13.15 3.92 -11.72
CA GLU A 164 -14.05 3.94 -10.58
C GLU A 164 -14.32 5.39 -10.14
N GLU A 165 -15.58 5.70 -9.83
CA GLU A 165 -15.91 7.05 -9.34
C GLU A 165 -15.41 7.27 -7.90
N PRO A 166 -14.94 8.47 -7.59
CA PRO A 166 -14.89 9.69 -8.41
C PRO A 166 -13.64 9.83 -9.30
N PHE A 167 -12.79 8.81 -9.40
CA PHE A 167 -11.49 8.85 -10.06
C PHE A 167 -11.50 8.41 -11.53
N SER A 168 -12.67 8.07 -12.08
CA SER A 168 -12.81 7.44 -13.40
C SER A 168 -12.16 8.23 -14.54
N GLU A 169 -12.44 9.53 -14.63
CA GLU A 169 -11.90 10.38 -15.69
C GLU A 169 -10.38 10.55 -15.55
N ILE A 170 -9.92 10.86 -14.34
CA ILE A 170 -8.51 11.14 -14.07
C ILE A 170 -7.64 9.90 -14.26
N THR A 171 -8.07 8.73 -13.81
CA THR A 171 -7.32 7.48 -13.97
C THR A 171 -7.29 7.01 -15.42
N THR A 172 -8.37 7.22 -16.18
CA THR A 172 -8.41 6.92 -17.61
C THR A 172 -7.43 7.81 -18.38
N THR A 173 -7.40 9.11 -18.08
CA THR A 173 -6.47 10.07 -18.69
C THR A 173 -5.03 9.78 -18.34
N LEU A 174 -4.76 9.47 -17.05
CA LEU A 174 -3.43 9.13 -16.56
C LEU A 174 -2.90 7.88 -17.25
N PHE A 175 -3.73 6.84 -17.37
CA PHE A 175 -3.38 5.61 -18.07
C PHE A 175 -3.02 5.88 -19.54
N ALA A 176 -3.87 6.63 -20.25
CA ALA A 176 -3.64 6.96 -21.67
C ALA A 176 -2.34 7.73 -21.89
N ASN A 177 -2.03 8.71 -21.03
CA ASN A 177 -0.86 9.58 -21.14
C ASN A 177 0.48 8.91 -20.77
N ASN A 178 0.44 7.79 -20.07
CA ASN A 178 1.64 7.12 -19.55
C ASN A 178 1.88 5.71 -20.11
N ARG A 179 0.97 5.15 -20.92
CA ARG A 179 1.06 3.78 -21.44
C ARG A 179 2.37 3.43 -22.15
N ASP A 180 3.02 4.44 -22.76
CA ASP A 180 4.27 4.27 -23.51
C ASP A 180 5.52 4.66 -22.68
N LYS A 181 5.32 5.11 -21.42
CA LYS A 181 6.38 5.62 -20.54
C LYS A 181 6.56 4.77 -19.29
N LYS A 182 5.48 4.16 -18.81
CA LYS A 182 5.43 3.37 -17.59
C LYS A 182 4.52 2.17 -17.80
N ASP A 183 4.95 1.02 -17.29
CA ASP A 183 4.14 -0.20 -17.27
C ASP A 183 3.07 -0.10 -16.17
N LEU A 184 2.06 0.75 -16.41
CA LEU A 184 0.93 0.92 -15.50
C LEU A 184 0.07 -0.35 -15.46
N ILE A 185 -0.25 -0.82 -14.26
CA ILE A 185 -1.23 -1.88 -14.04
C ILE A 185 -2.51 -1.24 -13.48
N PRO A 186 -3.53 -1.04 -14.31
CA PRO A 186 -4.80 -0.52 -13.85
C PRO A 186 -5.51 -1.54 -12.97
N LEU A 187 -6.00 -1.11 -11.82
CA LEU A 187 -6.74 -1.92 -10.86
C LEU A 187 -8.09 -1.24 -10.56
N LYS A 188 -9.17 -1.96 -10.78
CA LYS A 188 -10.49 -1.56 -10.28
C LYS A 188 -10.59 -1.80 -8.78
N ASN A 189 -11.63 -1.27 -8.13
CA ASN A 189 -11.78 -1.43 -6.69
C ASN A 189 -11.88 -2.90 -6.26
N ASN A 190 -12.50 -3.75 -7.07
CA ASN A 190 -12.63 -5.18 -6.82
C ASN A 190 -11.47 -6.04 -7.38
N GLU A 191 -10.34 -5.43 -7.71
CA GLU A 191 -9.16 -6.11 -8.24
C GLU A 191 -7.94 -5.92 -7.34
N ALA A 192 -7.08 -6.94 -7.32
CA ALA A 192 -5.79 -6.88 -6.64
C ALA A 192 -4.67 -7.45 -7.52
N LEU A 193 -3.47 -6.88 -7.40
CA LEU A 193 -2.25 -7.40 -7.99
C LEU A 193 -1.53 -8.29 -6.98
N LEU A 194 -1.50 -9.58 -7.26
CA LEU A 194 -0.70 -10.55 -6.49
C LEU A 194 0.73 -10.56 -7.01
N VAL A 195 1.68 -10.44 -6.08
CA VAL A 195 3.11 -10.52 -6.37
C VAL A 195 3.72 -11.68 -5.58
N ASN A 196 4.46 -12.53 -6.26
CA ASN A 196 5.22 -13.62 -5.63
C ASN A 196 6.58 -13.73 -6.32
N GLY A 197 7.57 -13.05 -5.76
CA GLY A 197 8.87 -12.86 -6.39
C GLY A 197 8.75 -12.14 -7.74
N THR A 198 9.02 -12.87 -8.83
CA THR A 198 8.93 -12.34 -10.21
C THR A 198 7.59 -12.62 -10.89
N THR A 199 6.67 -13.28 -10.22
CA THR A 199 5.35 -13.60 -10.76
C THR A 199 4.32 -12.56 -10.36
N PHE A 200 3.55 -12.08 -11.33
CA PHE A 200 2.52 -11.05 -11.16
C PHE A 200 1.20 -11.55 -11.73
N LYS A 201 0.11 -11.29 -11.02
CA LYS A 201 -1.23 -11.66 -11.48
C LYS A 201 -2.28 -10.70 -10.93
N VAL A 202 -3.10 -10.10 -11.80
CA VAL A 202 -4.33 -9.40 -11.41
C VAL A 202 -5.44 -10.43 -11.21
N VAL A 203 -6.17 -10.30 -10.11
CA VAL A 203 -7.25 -11.21 -9.70
C VAL A 203 -8.47 -10.42 -9.32
#